data_687a0379c5afa02c65910417475b8188
#
_entry.id   687a0379c5afa02c65910417475b8188
#
_cell.length_a   1.000
_cell.length_b   1.000
_cell.length_c   1.000
_cell.angle_alpha   90.00
_cell.angle_beta   90.00
_cell.angle_gamma   90.00
#
_symmetry.space_group_name_H-M   'P 1'
#
loop_
_entity.id
_entity.type
_entity.pdbx_description
1 polymer ?
#
loop_
_entity_poly.entity_id
_entity_poly.type
_entity_poly.pdbx_seq_one_letter_code
_entity_poly.pdbx_strand_id
1 'polypeptide(L)'
;MSKGIYPRVLSIAGTDPTGGAGIQADLKSIAAAGGYGMNVVTALVAQNTQGVRSVHVPPVEFLQEQLDSVIDDVEIDAVKIGMLADASITAKVAGFLGRLPEDIPVVLDPVMVATSGDRLLEKEAEQAVRDLCSQVDLITPNLKELAVLTHTKEAENLEEAVATAKEWSKAADTVVVVKGGHLDADIADNAVVNADGTVHRVASSRVDTKNTHGTGCSLSSALATRLGAGDTPAAALAWSTQWLHEAIAHADELQVGKGHGPVDHFHRSRRLMQAASTLPQPYLSGSLKEPDYVEQPRVPAAGPHTQRLWNLAGDHWEAIKALPFIRALGTGALEKDAFSFYLDQDAQYLNAYSKALARLAIQAPEATQQLHWAEGAHDCLAVEADLHRGWLASGITTAASRVTSAYTDFLIRSTHTDDYVVGAAAVLPCYWLYAEVGLYLAEFDSPEHPYHSWLSMYGGEDFLNGVRASLDIVEEALSGADERTRQRAERAYITASHHEVDFFDQADRRF
;
A
#
# COMPACT_ATOMS: atom_id res chain seq x y z
N MET A 1 -16.30 25.23 14.22
CA MET A 1 -15.26 24.64 15.12
C MET A 1 -14.21 23.99 14.23
N SER A 2 -12.93 23.96 14.61
CA SER A 2 -11.92 23.26 13.79
C SER A 2 -12.27 21.77 13.80
N LYS A 3 -12.42 21.13 12.62
CA LYS A 3 -12.52 19.66 12.51
C LYS A 3 -11.34 19.06 13.30
N GLY A 4 -11.60 18.01 14.09
CA GLY A 4 -10.55 17.29 14.82
C GLY A 4 -9.50 16.75 13.86
N ILE A 5 -8.30 16.44 14.38
CA ILE A 5 -7.21 15.84 13.58
C ILE A 5 -7.63 14.49 12.98
N TYR A 6 -8.52 13.76 13.67
CA TYR A 6 -9.02 12.45 13.25
C TYR A 6 -10.53 12.49 13.03
N PRO A 7 -11.04 12.07 11.86
CA PRO A 7 -12.48 12.03 11.61
C PRO A 7 -13.16 10.99 12.52
N ARG A 8 -14.30 11.37 13.12
CA ARG A 8 -15.15 10.50 13.94
C ARG A 8 -16.22 9.89 13.05
N VAL A 9 -16.10 8.60 12.80
CA VAL A 9 -16.93 7.89 11.82
C VAL A 9 -17.89 6.95 12.52
N LEU A 10 -19.19 7.12 12.27
CA LEU A 10 -20.23 6.22 12.77
C LEU A 10 -20.52 5.11 11.76
N SER A 11 -20.23 3.86 12.12
CA SER A 11 -20.69 2.68 11.38
C SER A 11 -22.06 2.22 11.90
N ILE A 12 -23.02 2.05 11.00
CA ILE A 12 -24.37 1.50 11.28
C ILE A 12 -24.48 0.21 10.50
N ALA A 13 -24.28 -0.96 11.14
CA ALA A 13 -24.24 -2.25 10.46
C ALA A 13 -24.45 -3.45 11.39
N GLY A 14 -24.57 -4.64 10.82
CA GLY A 14 -24.59 -5.91 11.55
C GLY A 14 -23.20 -6.32 12.06
N THR A 15 -23.17 -7.31 12.96
CA THR A 15 -21.93 -7.84 13.56
C THR A 15 -21.35 -9.00 12.75
N ASP A 16 -20.04 -9.22 12.90
CA ASP A 16 -19.35 -10.47 12.53
C ASP A 16 -18.45 -10.92 13.69
N PRO A 17 -18.81 -11.99 14.42
CA PRO A 17 -18.03 -12.45 15.58
C PRO A 17 -16.63 -12.95 15.20
N THR A 18 -16.35 -13.27 13.92
CA THR A 18 -14.99 -13.60 13.46
C THR A 18 -14.14 -12.36 13.18
N GLY A 19 -14.76 -11.21 13.15
CA GLY A 19 -14.08 -9.94 13.00
C GLY A 19 -13.68 -9.59 11.56
N GLY A 20 -14.13 -10.36 10.56
CA GLY A 20 -13.74 -10.19 9.16
C GLY A 20 -14.64 -9.26 8.37
N ALA A 21 -15.90 -9.08 8.80
CA ALA A 21 -16.87 -8.21 8.15
C ALA A 21 -17.69 -7.41 9.18
N GLY A 22 -18.78 -6.78 8.77
CA GLY A 22 -19.67 -6.02 9.63
C GLY A 22 -18.96 -4.91 10.41
N ILE A 23 -19.53 -4.51 11.54
CA ILE A 23 -18.95 -3.45 12.39
C ILE A 23 -17.50 -3.72 12.81
N GLN A 24 -17.10 -4.97 12.96
CA GLN A 24 -15.74 -5.33 13.35
C GLN A 24 -14.72 -5.00 12.25
N ALA A 25 -15.05 -5.28 11.00
CA ALA A 25 -14.23 -4.84 9.86
C ALA A 25 -14.29 -3.32 9.67
N ASP A 26 -15.48 -2.73 9.89
CA ASP A 26 -15.66 -1.29 9.77
C ASP A 26 -14.76 -0.53 10.76
N LEU A 27 -14.78 -0.88 12.05
CA LEU A 27 -13.94 -0.25 13.07
C LEU A 27 -12.44 -0.39 12.76
N LYS A 28 -12.01 -1.57 12.29
CA LYS A 28 -10.62 -1.80 11.88
C LYS A 28 -10.23 -0.94 10.68
N SER A 29 -11.10 -0.86 9.67
CA SER A 29 -10.88 -0.07 8.46
C SER A 29 -10.86 1.43 8.75
N ILE A 30 -11.77 1.91 9.61
CA ILE A 30 -11.79 3.30 10.06
C ILE A 30 -10.48 3.64 10.77
N ALA A 31 -10.03 2.78 11.69
CA ALA A 31 -8.77 2.98 12.40
C ALA A 31 -7.56 2.95 11.43
N ALA A 32 -7.54 2.03 10.47
CA ALA A 32 -6.48 1.94 9.47
C ALA A 32 -6.46 3.15 8.52
N ALA A 33 -7.61 3.75 8.24
CA ALA A 33 -7.74 4.97 7.44
C ALA A 33 -7.51 6.27 8.22
N GLY A 34 -7.13 6.17 9.51
CA GLY A 34 -6.79 7.31 10.37
C GLY A 34 -7.97 7.94 11.08
N GLY A 35 -9.13 7.27 11.20
CA GLY A 35 -10.32 7.75 11.89
C GLY A 35 -10.52 7.14 13.27
N TYR A 36 -11.44 7.72 14.02
CA TYR A 36 -12.01 7.16 15.25
C TYR A 36 -13.36 6.52 14.94
N GLY A 37 -13.45 5.19 15.09
CA GLY A 37 -14.65 4.43 14.74
C GLY A 37 -15.63 4.30 15.93
N MET A 38 -16.89 4.61 15.67
CA MET A 38 -18.04 4.35 16.54
C MET A 38 -18.98 3.39 15.82
N ASN A 39 -19.84 2.69 16.54
CA ASN A 39 -20.79 1.79 15.90
C ASN A 39 -22.18 1.76 16.55
N VAL A 40 -23.18 1.54 15.72
CA VAL A 40 -24.56 1.20 16.07
C VAL A 40 -24.89 -0.14 15.40
N VAL A 41 -25.40 -1.07 16.19
CA VAL A 41 -25.65 -2.46 15.76
C VAL A 41 -27.07 -2.63 15.22
N THR A 42 -27.21 -2.98 13.94
CA THR A 42 -28.50 -3.25 13.30
C THR A 42 -28.93 -4.71 13.45
N ALA A 43 -27.98 -5.63 13.52
CA ALA A 43 -28.25 -7.05 13.68
C ALA A 43 -27.06 -7.78 14.36
N LEU A 44 -27.35 -8.74 15.20
CA LEU A 44 -26.39 -9.67 15.75
C LEU A 44 -26.34 -10.93 14.88
N VAL A 45 -25.19 -11.19 14.27
CA VAL A 45 -25.04 -12.32 13.33
C VAL A 45 -24.14 -13.39 13.94
N ALA A 46 -24.64 -14.61 14.02
CA ALA A 46 -23.84 -15.76 14.35
C ALA A 46 -23.28 -16.36 13.06
N GLN A 47 -22.03 -16.06 12.76
CA GLN A 47 -21.33 -16.53 11.54
C GLN A 47 -19.86 -16.85 11.81
N ASN A 48 -19.24 -17.50 10.86
CA ASN A 48 -17.80 -17.73 10.81
C ASN A 48 -17.32 -17.72 9.34
N THR A 49 -16.03 -18.01 9.10
CA THR A 49 -15.45 -17.99 7.74
C THR A 49 -16.08 -19.00 6.77
N GLN A 50 -16.96 -19.90 7.24
CA GLN A 50 -17.64 -20.92 6.43
C GLN A 50 -19.09 -20.54 6.10
N GLY A 51 -19.70 -19.53 6.76
CA GLY A 51 -21.05 -19.06 6.46
C GLY A 51 -21.82 -18.54 7.67
N VAL A 52 -23.03 -18.06 7.40
CA VAL A 52 -23.98 -17.53 8.38
C VAL A 52 -24.82 -18.69 8.98
N ARG A 53 -24.97 -18.68 10.31
CA ARG A 53 -25.79 -19.68 11.02
C ARG A 53 -27.16 -19.12 11.43
N SER A 54 -27.17 -17.89 11.96
CA SER A 54 -28.40 -17.21 12.36
C SER A 54 -28.18 -15.70 12.47
N VAL A 55 -29.28 -14.96 12.35
CA VAL A 55 -29.33 -13.51 12.50
C VAL A 55 -30.37 -13.18 13.57
N HIS A 56 -30.02 -12.30 14.49
CA HIS A 56 -30.95 -11.74 15.46
C HIS A 56 -31.00 -10.21 15.28
N VAL A 57 -32.21 -9.70 14.97
CA VAL A 57 -32.45 -8.28 14.81
C VAL A 57 -32.97 -7.74 16.14
N PRO A 58 -32.29 -6.76 16.76
CA PRO A 58 -32.77 -6.14 17.98
C PRO A 58 -34.05 -5.33 17.71
N PRO A 59 -34.89 -5.07 18.75
CA PRO A 59 -36.04 -4.20 18.60
C PRO A 59 -35.64 -2.83 18.03
N VAL A 60 -36.48 -2.27 17.14
CA VAL A 60 -36.20 -0.99 16.46
C VAL A 60 -36.08 0.19 17.45
N GLU A 61 -36.76 0.08 18.58
CA GLU A 61 -36.66 1.07 19.69
C GLU A 61 -35.23 1.05 20.26
N PHE A 62 -34.63 -0.09 20.42
CA PHE A 62 -33.24 -0.20 20.90
C PHE A 62 -32.22 0.32 19.89
N LEU A 63 -32.49 0.15 18.59
CA LEU A 63 -31.67 0.80 17.55
C LEU A 63 -31.74 2.33 17.72
N GLN A 64 -32.94 2.90 17.95
CA GLN A 64 -33.10 4.32 18.19
C GLN A 64 -32.31 4.76 19.42
N GLU A 65 -32.38 4.03 20.54
CA GLU A 65 -31.61 4.34 21.76
C GLU A 65 -30.11 4.36 21.51
N GLN A 66 -29.58 3.43 20.71
CA GLN A 66 -28.15 3.44 20.31
C GLN A 66 -27.80 4.71 19.50
N LEU A 67 -28.60 5.05 18.49
CA LEU A 67 -28.40 6.23 17.64
C LEU A 67 -28.44 7.52 18.46
N ASP A 68 -29.45 7.66 19.35
CA ASP A 68 -29.60 8.83 20.22
C ASP A 68 -28.42 8.95 21.20
N SER A 69 -27.98 7.85 21.79
CA SER A 69 -26.84 7.85 22.71
C SER A 69 -25.54 8.34 22.08
N VAL A 70 -25.35 8.10 20.77
CA VAL A 70 -24.17 8.59 20.07
C VAL A 70 -24.31 10.07 19.72
N ILE A 71 -25.43 10.46 19.08
CA ILE A 71 -25.60 11.84 18.58
C ILE A 71 -25.76 12.89 19.70
N ASP A 72 -26.20 12.45 20.88
CA ASP A 72 -26.38 13.34 22.04
C ASP A 72 -25.05 13.77 22.68
N ASP A 73 -23.96 13.01 22.44
CA ASP A 73 -22.66 13.22 23.09
C ASP A 73 -21.53 13.46 22.11
N VAL A 74 -21.54 12.81 20.93
CA VAL A 74 -20.40 12.81 19.99
C VAL A 74 -20.76 13.50 18.69
N GLU A 75 -19.93 14.46 18.28
CA GLU A 75 -19.98 15.02 16.92
C GLU A 75 -19.53 13.96 15.92
N ILE A 76 -20.25 13.80 14.81
CA ILE A 76 -19.98 12.84 13.74
C ILE A 76 -19.40 13.59 12.55
N ASP A 77 -18.30 13.10 11.98
CA ASP A 77 -17.65 13.68 10.79
C ASP A 77 -17.96 12.89 9.50
N ALA A 78 -18.39 11.62 9.63
CA ALA A 78 -18.88 10.80 8.52
C ALA A 78 -19.74 9.63 9.03
N VAL A 79 -20.62 9.12 8.18
CA VAL A 79 -21.42 7.92 8.46
C VAL A 79 -21.15 6.86 7.40
N LYS A 80 -20.95 5.60 7.85
CA LYS A 80 -20.96 4.43 7.00
C LYS A 80 -22.15 3.54 7.35
N ILE A 81 -22.92 3.16 6.36
CA ILE A 81 -24.05 2.25 6.52
C ILE A 81 -23.73 0.93 5.80
N GLY A 82 -23.95 -0.19 6.49
CA GLY A 82 -23.81 -1.53 5.93
C GLY A 82 -25.12 -2.31 5.98
N MET A 83 -25.07 -3.57 6.46
CA MET A 83 -26.26 -4.45 6.56
C MET A 83 -27.35 -3.85 7.45
N LEU A 84 -28.58 -3.71 6.92
CA LEU A 84 -29.74 -3.13 7.58
C LEU A 84 -30.84 -4.16 7.98
N ALA A 85 -30.68 -5.44 7.61
CA ALA A 85 -31.58 -6.54 7.91
C ALA A 85 -32.99 -6.44 7.32
N ASP A 86 -33.81 -5.49 7.75
CA ASP A 86 -35.23 -5.34 7.37
C ASP A 86 -35.65 -3.90 7.05
N ALA A 87 -36.90 -3.72 6.59
CA ALA A 87 -37.43 -2.41 6.19
C ALA A 87 -37.63 -1.45 7.38
N SER A 88 -37.92 -1.98 8.58
CA SER A 88 -38.16 -1.14 9.76
C SER A 88 -36.86 -0.51 10.28
N ILE A 89 -35.78 -1.30 10.29
CA ILE A 89 -34.41 -0.83 10.58
C ILE A 89 -33.99 0.21 9.53
N THR A 90 -34.21 -0.08 8.22
CA THR A 90 -33.88 0.84 7.12
C THR A 90 -34.61 2.17 7.27
N ALA A 91 -35.91 2.17 7.55
CA ALA A 91 -36.70 3.38 7.76
C ALA A 91 -36.22 4.19 9.00
N LYS A 92 -35.82 3.51 10.06
CA LYS A 92 -35.29 4.15 11.27
C LYS A 92 -33.95 4.83 10.97
N VAL A 93 -33.05 4.17 10.23
CA VAL A 93 -31.79 4.76 9.82
C VAL A 93 -32.00 5.97 8.89
N ALA A 94 -32.91 5.87 7.90
CA ALA A 94 -33.27 7.02 7.06
C ALA A 94 -33.75 8.22 7.87
N GLY A 95 -34.63 8.01 8.87
CA GLY A 95 -35.08 9.05 9.77
C GLY A 95 -33.96 9.67 10.64
N PHE A 96 -32.94 8.87 10.98
CA PHE A 96 -31.76 9.36 11.70
C PHE A 96 -30.89 10.26 10.80
N LEU A 97 -30.69 9.92 9.53
CA LEU A 97 -29.90 10.73 8.59
C LEU A 97 -30.46 12.15 8.46
N GLY A 98 -31.79 12.32 8.47
CA GLY A 98 -32.42 13.62 8.42
C GLY A 98 -32.19 14.51 9.65
N ARG A 99 -31.54 14.01 10.70
CA ARG A 99 -31.15 14.76 11.92
C ARG A 99 -29.69 15.22 11.88
N LEU A 100 -28.90 14.69 10.94
CA LEU A 100 -27.49 15.05 10.79
C LEU A 100 -27.34 16.37 10.02
N PRO A 101 -26.25 17.13 10.27
CA PRO A 101 -25.87 18.25 9.42
C PRO A 101 -25.69 17.81 7.96
N GLU A 102 -26.09 18.65 7.00
CA GLU A 102 -26.05 18.34 5.55
C GLU A 102 -24.61 18.15 4.99
N ASP A 103 -23.60 18.65 5.70
CA ASP A 103 -22.20 18.56 5.29
C ASP A 103 -21.48 17.28 5.76
N ILE A 104 -22.17 16.37 6.44
CA ILE A 104 -21.61 15.09 6.90
C ILE A 104 -21.75 14.05 5.78
N PRO A 105 -20.63 13.55 5.20
CA PRO A 105 -20.71 12.54 4.17
C PRO A 105 -21.27 11.21 4.69
N VAL A 106 -22.23 10.66 3.95
CA VAL A 106 -22.87 9.37 4.23
C VAL A 106 -22.54 8.37 3.12
N VAL A 107 -21.87 7.28 3.47
CA VAL A 107 -21.53 6.18 2.57
C VAL A 107 -22.38 4.96 2.87
N LEU A 108 -23.14 4.49 1.90
CA LEU A 108 -23.96 3.28 1.99
C LEU A 108 -23.35 2.13 1.16
N ASP A 109 -23.01 1.03 1.81
CA ASP A 109 -22.76 -0.26 1.16
C ASP A 109 -24.08 -1.03 1.14
N PRO A 110 -24.75 -1.17 -0.01
CA PRO A 110 -26.11 -1.73 -0.08
C PRO A 110 -26.07 -3.27 -0.01
N VAL A 111 -25.58 -3.78 1.12
CA VAL A 111 -25.35 -5.22 1.34
C VAL A 111 -26.67 -6.01 1.30
N MET A 112 -26.81 -6.88 0.30
CA MET A 112 -28.00 -7.75 0.14
C MET A 112 -27.69 -9.22 0.42
N VAL A 113 -26.43 -9.64 0.12
CA VAL A 113 -25.99 -11.03 0.21
C VAL A 113 -24.59 -11.10 0.82
N ALA A 114 -24.36 -12.04 1.72
CA ALA A 114 -23.02 -12.29 2.28
C ALA A 114 -22.05 -12.85 1.21
N THR A 115 -20.74 -12.74 1.46
CA THR A 115 -19.72 -13.38 0.61
C THR A 115 -19.91 -14.90 0.49
N SER A 116 -20.47 -15.55 1.51
CA SER A 116 -20.85 -16.97 1.50
C SER A 116 -22.05 -17.31 0.60
N GLY A 117 -22.75 -16.30 0.07
CA GLY A 117 -23.98 -16.46 -0.71
C GLY A 117 -25.26 -16.43 0.13
N ASP A 118 -25.16 -16.33 1.45
CA ASP A 118 -26.31 -16.24 2.33
C ASP A 118 -27.00 -14.90 2.21
N ARG A 119 -28.33 -14.89 2.14
CA ARG A 119 -29.12 -13.65 2.07
C ARG A 119 -29.10 -12.93 3.42
N LEU A 120 -28.74 -11.64 3.41
CA LEU A 120 -28.65 -10.78 4.60
C LEU A 120 -29.75 -9.71 4.66
N LEU A 121 -30.44 -9.45 3.56
CA LEU A 121 -31.56 -8.52 3.46
C LEU A 121 -32.84 -9.28 3.09
N GLU A 122 -33.92 -8.99 3.78
CA GLU A 122 -35.25 -9.48 3.40
C GLU A 122 -35.67 -8.88 2.05
N LYS A 123 -36.35 -9.70 1.21
CA LYS A 123 -36.73 -9.26 -0.13
C LYS A 123 -37.64 -8.04 -0.13
N GLU A 124 -38.50 -7.97 0.85
CA GLU A 124 -39.44 -6.88 1.09
C GLU A 124 -38.73 -5.57 1.46
N ALA A 125 -37.50 -5.64 1.97
CA ALA A 125 -36.68 -4.48 2.32
C ALA A 125 -35.87 -3.92 1.15
N GLU A 126 -35.79 -4.59 0.00
CA GLU A 126 -34.99 -4.14 -1.17
C GLU A 126 -35.44 -2.74 -1.65
N GLN A 127 -36.76 -2.46 -1.64
CA GLN A 127 -37.26 -1.13 -2.02
C GLN A 127 -36.85 -0.06 -1.01
N ALA A 128 -36.91 -0.36 0.30
CA ALA A 128 -36.50 0.59 1.34
C ALA A 128 -35.00 0.95 1.24
N VAL A 129 -34.13 -0.05 0.95
CA VAL A 129 -32.69 0.20 0.71
C VAL A 129 -32.48 1.04 -0.55
N ARG A 130 -33.23 0.79 -1.62
CA ARG A 130 -33.18 1.59 -2.85
C ARG A 130 -33.55 3.05 -2.58
N ASP A 131 -34.64 3.27 -1.83
CA ASP A 131 -35.07 4.62 -1.47
C ASP A 131 -34.02 5.32 -0.58
N LEU A 132 -33.35 4.57 0.30
CA LEU A 132 -32.23 5.08 1.10
C LEU A 132 -31.01 5.43 0.25
N CYS A 133 -30.72 4.66 -0.82
CA CYS A 133 -29.59 4.95 -1.74
C CYS A 133 -29.67 6.33 -2.39
N SER A 134 -30.86 6.90 -2.54
CA SER A 134 -31.07 8.27 -3.08
C SER A 134 -31.03 9.35 -2.00
N GLN A 135 -30.78 9.01 -0.74
CA GLN A 135 -30.71 9.93 0.40
C GLN A 135 -29.30 10.01 1.00
N VAL A 136 -28.31 9.39 0.36
CA VAL A 136 -26.93 9.36 0.82
C VAL A 136 -25.99 9.94 -0.24
N ASP A 137 -24.80 10.37 0.15
CA ASP A 137 -23.85 11.03 -0.75
C ASP A 137 -23.14 10.05 -1.68
N LEU A 138 -22.88 8.83 -1.20
CA LEU A 138 -22.12 7.83 -1.95
C LEU A 138 -22.61 6.40 -1.65
N ILE A 139 -22.76 5.60 -2.72
CA ILE A 139 -23.04 4.16 -2.60
C ILE A 139 -21.92 3.32 -3.19
N THR A 140 -21.74 2.09 -2.65
CA THR A 140 -20.69 1.15 -3.08
C THR A 140 -21.25 -0.20 -3.52
N PRO A 141 -22.16 -0.27 -4.51
CA PRO A 141 -22.73 -1.55 -4.94
C PRO A 141 -21.68 -2.41 -5.66
N ASN A 142 -21.73 -3.72 -5.47
CA ASN A 142 -21.13 -4.67 -6.41
C ASN A 142 -22.01 -4.79 -7.66
N LEU A 143 -21.58 -5.56 -8.69
CA LEU A 143 -22.29 -5.66 -9.96
C LEU A 143 -23.71 -6.21 -9.81
N LYS A 144 -23.91 -7.20 -8.94
CA LYS A 144 -25.23 -7.79 -8.66
C LYS A 144 -26.13 -6.81 -7.93
N GLU A 145 -25.61 -6.11 -6.93
CA GLU A 145 -26.32 -5.08 -6.18
C GLU A 145 -26.71 -3.91 -7.09
N LEU A 146 -25.80 -3.48 -7.97
CA LEU A 146 -26.08 -2.43 -8.96
C LEU A 146 -27.25 -2.85 -9.88
N ALA A 147 -27.22 -4.08 -10.38
CA ALA A 147 -28.29 -4.62 -11.24
C ALA A 147 -29.65 -4.66 -10.51
N VAL A 148 -29.67 -5.03 -9.23
CA VAL A 148 -30.90 -5.01 -8.41
C VAL A 148 -31.38 -3.57 -8.19
N LEU A 149 -30.49 -2.65 -7.84
CA LEU A 149 -30.82 -1.23 -7.60
C LEU A 149 -31.38 -0.55 -8.84
N THR A 150 -30.86 -0.87 -10.03
CA THR A 150 -31.22 -0.23 -11.30
C THR A 150 -32.27 -0.96 -12.10
N HIS A 151 -32.71 -2.16 -11.66
CA HIS A 151 -33.60 -3.09 -12.40
C HIS A 151 -33.06 -3.46 -13.80
N THR A 152 -31.72 -3.60 -13.90
CA THR A 152 -31.04 -4.00 -15.13
C THR A 152 -30.51 -5.43 -15.02
N LYS A 153 -29.89 -5.93 -16.09
CA LYS A 153 -29.08 -7.15 -16.02
C LYS A 153 -27.75 -6.84 -15.35
N GLU A 154 -27.14 -7.85 -14.71
CA GLU A 154 -25.79 -7.79 -14.20
C GLU A 154 -24.82 -7.47 -15.36
N ALA A 155 -23.96 -6.47 -15.17
CA ALA A 155 -22.98 -6.07 -16.16
C ALA A 155 -21.89 -7.14 -16.34
N GLU A 156 -21.45 -7.37 -17.56
CA GLU A 156 -20.41 -8.35 -17.89
C GLU A 156 -18.99 -7.76 -17.82
N ASN A 157 -18.88 -6.44 -17.80
CA ASN A 157 -17.60 -5.72 -17.72
C ASN A 157 -17.77 -4.38 -16.99
N LEU A 158 -16.63 -3.74 -16.69
CA LEU A 158 -16.61 -2.48 -15.95
C LEU A 158 -17.27 -1.33 -16.75
N GLU A 159 -17.13 -1.31 -18.08
CA GLU A 159 -17.70 -0.29 -18.96
C GLU A 159 -19.24 -0.30 -18.87
N GLU A 160 -19.85 -1.45 -18.96
CA GLU A 160 -21.31 -1.60 -18.82
C GLU A 160 -21.79 -1.19 -17.43
N ALA A 161 -21.05 -1.61 -16.38
CA ALA A 161 -21.37 -1.23 -15.01
C ALA A 161 -21.27 0.30 -14.79
N VAL A 162 -20.24 0.94 -15.34
CA VAL A 162 -20.07 2.40 -15.31
C VAL A 162 -21.18 3.11 -16.06
N ALA A 163 -21.60 2.59 -17.24
CA ALA A 163 -22.71 3.16 -17.99
C ALA A 163 -24.03 3.12 -17.19
N THR A 164 -24.35 1.97 -16.58
CA THR A 164 -25.52 1.82 -15.70
C THR A 164 -25.45 2.74 -14.49
N ALA A 165 -24.27 2.82 -13.86
CA ALA A 165 -24.03 3.70 -12.71
C ALA A 165 -24.19 5.19 -13.05
N LYS A 166 -23.79 5.63 -14.26
CA LYS A 166 -24.00 7.02 -14.72
C LYS A 166 -25.46 7.43 -14.78
N GLU A 167 -26.29 6.56 -15.33
CA GLU A 167 -27.72 6.82 -15.44
C GLU A 167 -28.36 6.95 -14.07
N TRP A 168 -28.01 6.04 -13.16
CA TRP A 168 -28.54 6.03 -11.82
C TRP A 168 -28.01 7.21 -10.98
N SER A 169 -26.70 7.45 -11.00
CA SER A 169 -26.04 8.57 -10.29
C SER A 169 -26.64 9.92 -10.65
N LYS A 170 -26.88 10.14 -11.94
CA LYS A 170 -27.55 11.38 -12.42
C LYS A 170 -29.00 11.50 -11.93
N ALA A 171 -29.74 10.39 -11.90
CA ALA A 171 -31.15 10.40 -11.50
C ALA A 171 -31.33 10.57 -9.98
N ALA A 172 -30.42 10.02 -9.19
CA ALA A 172 -30.47 10.01 -7.72
C ALA A 172 -29.65 11.15 -7.08
N ASP A 173 -28.85 11.88 -7.86
CA ASP A 173 -27.88 12.88 -7.38
C ASP A 173 -26.90 12.32 -6.32
N THR A 174 -26.47 11.06 -6.52
CA THR A 174 -25.62 10.30 -5.57
C THR A 174 -24.39 9.77 -6.30
N VAL A 175 -23.22 9.85 -5.67
CA VAL A 175 -21.97 9.25 -6.20
C VAL A 175 -22.05 7.72 -6.14
N VAL A 176 -21.64 7.05 -7.21
CA VAL A 176 -21.59 5.58 -7.25
C VAL A 176 -20.15 5.10 -7.38
N VAL A 177 -19.71 4.25 -6.45
CA VAL A 177 -18.46 3.50 -6.57
C VAL A 177 -18.78 2.12 -7.14
N VAL A 178 -18.40 1.90 -8.39
CA VAL A 178 -18.51 0.60 -9.06
C VAL A 178 -17.31 -0.26 -8.67
N LYS A 179 -17.58 -1.45 -8.12
CA LYS A 179 -16.55 -2.43 -7.68
C LYS A 179 -16.34 -3.50 -8.75
N GLY A 180 -15.16 -3.50 -9.41
CA GLY A 180 -14.80 -4.45 -10.47
C GLY A 180 -14.28 -5.81 -9.99
N GLY A 181 -14.11 -6.03 -8.70
CA GLY A 181 -13.49 -7.22 -8.14
C GLY A 181 -14.21 -8.56 -8.41
N HIS A 182 -15.43 -8.56 -8.94
CA HIS A 182 -16.19 -9.77 -9.29
C HIS A 182 -16.16 -10.10 -10.80
N LEU A 183 -15.50 -9.27 -11.61
CA LEU A 183 -15.30 -9.56 -13.03
C LEU A 183 -14.27 -10.67 -13.20
N ASP A 184 -14.46 -11.49 -14.24
CA ASP A 184 -13.55 -12.60 -14.57
C ASP A 184 -12.36 -12.06 -15.39
N ALA A 185 -11.43 -11.36 -14.70
CA ALA A 185 -10.28 -10.72 -15.30
C ALA A 185 -9.11 -10.67 -14.31
N ASP A 186 -7.90 -10.47 -14.81
CA ASP A 186 -6.68 -10.29 -14.01
C ASP A 186 -6.65 -8.93 -13.26
N ILE A 187 -7.60 -8.06 -13.56
CA ILE A 187 -7.76 -6.74 -12.97
C ILE A 187 -9.01 -6.67 -12.09
N ALA A 188 -8.95 -5.88 -11.04
CA ALA A 188 -10.02 -5.63 -10.08
C ALA A 188 -10.28 -4.12 -9.93
N ASP A 189 -10.28 -3.40 -11.05
CA ASP A 189 -10.42 -1.94 -11.11
C ASP A 189 -11.73 -1.48 -10.48
N ASN A 190 -11.67 -0.33 -9.82
CA ASN A 190 -12.83 0.36 -9.28
C ASN A 190 -13.05 1.69 -10.03
N ALA A 191 -14.26 2.22 -10.00
CA ALA A 191 -14.56 3.52 -10.59
C ALA A 191 -15.50 4.34 -9.71
N VAL A 192 -15.19 5.64 -9.54
CA VAL A 192 -16.13 6.64 -9.03
C VAL A 192 -16.90 7.23 -10.20
N VAL A 193 -18.21 7.25 -10.10
CA VAL A 193 -19.13 7.87 -11.04
C VAL A 193 -19.88 8.98 -10.30
N ASN A 194 -19.64 10.23 -10.69
CA ASN A 194 -20.31 11.40 -10.12
C ASN A 194 -21.61 11.72 -10.84
N ALA A 195 -22.52 12.44 -10.18
CA ALA A 195 -23.81 12.84 -10.75
C ALA A 195 -23.69 13.75 -11.98
N ASP A 196 -22.59 14.50 -12.15
CA ASP A 196 -22.27 15.28 -13.33
C ASP A 196 -21.80 14.44 -14.53
N GLY A 197 -21.68 13.12 -14.35
CA GLY A 197 -21.23 12.16 -15.37
C GLY A 197 -19.72 11.99 -15.47
N THR A 198 -18.93 12.69 -14.63
CA THR A 198 -17.47 12.46 -14.57
C THR A 198 -17.16 11.10 -13.95
N VAL A 199 -16.10 10.45 -14.46
CA VAL A 199 -15.67 9.11 -14.02
C VAL A 199 -14.19 9.13 -13.72
N HIS A 200 -13.83 8.64 -12.53
CA HIS A 200 -12.44 8.41 -12.14
C HIS A 200 -12.23 6.91 -11.92
N ARG A 201 -11.30 6.32 -12.68
CA ARG A 201 -10.94 4.90 -12.56
C ARG A 201 -9.70 4.77 -11.69
N VAL A 202 -9.70 3.74 -10.87
CA VAL A 202 -8.57 3.35 -10.03
C VAL A 202 -8.20 1.92 -10.38
N ALA A 203 -7.02 1.78 -10.95
CA ALA A 203 -6.48 0.47 -11.33
C ALA A 203 -6.14 -0.35 -10.08
N SER A 204 -6.42 -1.65 -10.13
CA SER A 204 -6.04 -2.61 -9.10
C SER A 204 -5.83 -3.98 -9.73
N SER A 205 -4.67 -4.59 -9.50
CA SER A 205 -4.43 -5.97 -9.89
C SER A 205 -5.18 -6.94 -8.96
N ARG A 206 -5.54 -8.10 -9.49
CA ARG A 206 -6.13 -9.17 -8.68
C ARG A 206 -5.05 -9.85 -7.84
N VAL A 207 -5.38 -10.16 -6.60
CA VAL A 207 -4.55 -10.99 -5.70
C VAL A 207 -5.11 -12.40 -5.69
N ASP A 208 -4.27 -13.39 -5.92
CA ASP A 208 -4.65 -14.81 -5.86
C ASP A 208 -4.70 -15.28 -4.40
N THR A 209 -5.87 -15.14 -3.79
CA THR A 209 -6.16 -15.61 -2.44
C THR A 209 -7.64 -15.91 -2.27
N LYS A 210 -7.95 -16.85 -1.38
CA LYS A 210 -9.34 -17.13 -0.93
C LYS A 210 -9.80 -16.20 0.22
N ASN A 211 -8.89 -15.44 0.82
CA ASN A 211 -9.12 -14.65 2.01
C ASN A 211 -9.59 -13.23 1.66
N THR A 212 -10.85 -13.14 1.19
CA THR A 212 -11.49 -11.90 0.72
C THR A 212 -12.71 -11.49 1.55
N HIS A 213 -12.92 -12.15 2.70
CA HIS A 213 -14.09 -11.85 3.55
C HIS A 213 -14.01 -10.41 4.10
N GLY A 214 -15.09 -9.67 3.91
CA GLY A 214 -15.25 -8.31 4.38
C GLY A 214 -14.64 -7.22 3.50
N THR A 215 -14.18 -7.51 2.28
CA THR A 215 -13.63 -6.50 1.34
C THR A 215 -14.60 -5.35 1.07
N GLY A 216 -15.91 -5.62 0.89
CA GLY A 216 -16.93 -4.58 0.71
C GLY A 216 -17.06 -3.66 1.92
N CYS A 217 -17.23 -4.23 3.11
CA CYS A 217 -17.30 -3.49 4.38
C CYS A 217 -16.02 -2.65 4.59
N SER A 218 -14.87 -3.23 4.31
CA SER A 218 -13.58 -2.56 4.49
C SER A 218 -13.42 -1.37 3.53
N LEU A 219 -13.76 -1.53 2.24
CA LEU A 219 -13.70 -0.45 1.25
C LEU A 219 -14.63 0.71 1.63
N SER A 220 -15.91 0.40 1.92
CA SER A 220 -16.91 1.45 2.22
C SER A 220 -16.59 2.22 3.50
N SER A 221 -16.03 1.55 4.52
CA SER A 221 -15.63 2.21 5.77
C SER A 221 -14.37 3.06 5.61
N ALA A 222 -13.39 2.60 4.82
CA ALA A 222 -12.23 3.40 4.46
C ALA A 222 -12.64 4.65 3.66
N LEU A 223 -13.53 4.50 2.66
CA LEU A 223 -14.11 5.61 1.90
C LEU A 223 -14.79 6.65 2.82
N ALA A 224 -15.68 6.20 3.71
CA ALA A 224 -16.36 7.10 4.66
C ALA A 224 -15.35 7.89 5.52
N THR A 225 -14.29 7.22 5.98
CA THR A 225 -13.25 7.85 6.80
C THR A 225 -12.47 8.89 6.01
N ARG A 226 -12.09 8.60 4.78
CA ARG A 226 -11.34 9.52 3.92
C ARG A 226 -12.19 10.73 3.51
N LEU A 227 -13.47 10.53 3.21
CA LEU A 227 -14.42 11.63 2.95
C LEU A 227 -14.61 12.50 4.21
N GLY A 228 -14.75 11.89 5.40
CA GLY A 228 -14.81 12.61 6.68
C GLY A 228 -13.54 13.42 6.98
N ALA A 229 -12.38 12.97 6.49
CA ALA A 229 -11.11 13.69 6.55
C ALA A 229 -11.02 14.87 5.55
N GLY A 230 -11.97 14.96 4.58
CA GLY A 230 -12.04 16.02 3.59
C GLY A 230 -11.50 15.66 2.20
N ASP A 231 -11.20 14.40 1.95
CA ASP A 231 -10.80 13.93 0.62
C ASP A 231 -11.96 14.04 -0.37
N THR A 232 -11.64 14.23 -1.65
CA THR A 232 -12.62 14.08 -2.72
C THR A 232 -12.98 12.61 -2.93
N PRO A 233 -14.15 12.25 -3.52
CA PRO A 233 -14.50 10.86 -3.80
C PRO A 233 -13.43 10.10 -4.61
N ALA A 234 -12.77 10.75 -5.56
CA ALA A 234 -11.70 10.17 -6.36
C ALA A 234 -10.44 9.86 -5.51
N ALA A 235 -10.00 10.80 -4.68
CA ALA A 235 -8.85 10.61 -3.78
C ALA A 235 -9.15 9.54 -2.72
N ALA A 236 -10.35 9.58 -2.13
CA ALA A 236 -10.80 8.59 -1.16
C ALA A 236 -10.82 7.17 -1.78
N LEU A 237 -11.31 7.02 -3.03
CA LEU A 237 -11.30 5.72 -3.72
C LEU A 237 -9.88 5.26 -4.04
N ALA A 238 -9.00 6.14 -4.52
CA ALA A 238 -7.62 5.80 -4.83
C ALA A 238 -6.90 5.24 -3.59
N TRP A 239 -6.95 5.98 -2.48
CA TRP A 239 -6.36 5.55 -1.21
C TRP A 239 -6.97 4.22 -0.70
N SER A 240 -8.29 4.11 -0.69
CA SER A 240 -8.99 2.94 -0.15
C SER A 240 -8.77 1.69 -0.99
N THR A 241 -8.69 1.83 -2.33
CA THR A 241 -8.40 0.71 -3.24
C THR A 241 -6.98 0.20 -3.03
N GLN A 242 -5.99 1.08 -2.95
CA GLN A 242 -4.59 0.69 -2.72
C GLN A 242 -4.43 0.01 -1.36
N TRP A 243 -4.95 0.61 -0.29
CA TRP A 243 -4.90 0.03 1.05
C TRP A 243 -5.57 -1.35 1.11
N LEU A 244 -6.75 -1.49 0.49
CA LEU A 244 -7.48 -2.77 0.47
C LEU A 244 -6.73 -3.83 -0.35
N HIS A 245 -6.12 -3.46 -1.47
CA HIS A 245 -5.27 -4.38 -2.24
C HIS A 245 -4.13 -4.94 -1.39
N GLU A 246 -3.43 -4.09 -0.65
CA GLU A 246 -2.38 -4.51 0.29
C GLU A 246 -2.95 -5.40 1.41
N ALA A 247 -4.13 -5.04 1.96
CA ALA A 247 -4.80 -5.83 2.99
C ALA A 247 -5.20 -7.23 2.51
N ILE A 248 -5.56 -7.38 1.23
CA ILE A 248 -5.84 -8.67 0.59
C ILE A 248 -4.54 -9.44 0.35
N ALA A 249 -3.47 -8.78 -0.12
CA ALA A 249 -2.18 -9.41 -0.38
C ALA A 249 -1.55 -10.03 0.89
N HIS A 250 -1.80 -9.45 2.06
CA HIS A 250 -1.31 -9.94 3.36
C HIS A 250 -2.32 -10.81 4.13
N ALA A 251 -3.49 -11.09 3.54
CA ALA A 251 -4.57 -11.81 4.23
C ALA A 251 -4.20 -13.24 4.66
N ASP A 252 -3.40 -13.92 3.85
CA ASP A 252 -3.01 -15.32 4.10
C ASP A 252 -2.12 -15.46 5.35
N GLU A 253 -1.37 -14.41 5.72
CA GLU A 253 -0.53 -14.38 6.90
C GLU A 253 -1.33 -14.48 8.21
N LEU A 254 -2.61 -14.06 8.21
CA LEU A 254 -3.47 -14.10 9.39
C LEU A 254 -3.88 -15.51 9.80
N GLN A 255 -3.98 -16.45 8.87
CA GLN A 255 -4.40 -17.85 9.09
C GLN A 255 -5.72 -17.96 9.89
N VAL A 256 -6.70 -17.11 9.60
CA VAL A 256 -7.97 -17.04 10.32
C VAL A 256 -9.03 -17.92 9.65
N GLY A 257 -9.45 -18.95 10.36
CA GLY A 257 -10.56 -19.83 9.96
C GLY A 257 -10.20 -20.86 8.88
N LYS A 258 -11.18 -21.67 8.50
CA LYS A 258 -11.01 -22.75 7.50
C LYS A 258 -11.66 -22.43 6.16
N GLY A 259 -12.54 -21.44 6.11
CA GLY A 259 -13.25 -20.98 4.92
C GLY A 259 -12.57 -19.77 4.28
N HIS A 260 -13.39 -18.80 3.82
CA HIS A 260 -12.91 -17.52 3.32
C HIS A 260 -12.45 -16.65 4.51
N GLY A 261 -11.15 -16.49 4.68
CA GLY A 261 -10.57 -15.68 5.75
C GLY A 261 -10.74 -14.17 5.51
N PRO A 262 -10.53 -13.35 6.56
CA PRO A 262 -10.59 -11.90 6.46
C PRO A 262 -9.36 -11.30 5.81
N VAL A 263 -9.48 -10.06 5.33
CA VAL A 263 -8.35 -9.23 4.90
C VAL A 263 -7.54 -8.73 6.10
N ASP A 264 -6.27 -8.40 5.88
CA ASP A 264 -5.41 -7.87 6.93
C ASP A 264 -5.48 -6.35 7.04
N HIS A 265 -6.40 -5.84 7.83
CA HIS A 265 -6.60 -4.41 8.04
C HIS A 265 -5.39 -3.68 8.63
N PHE A 266 -4.49 -4.37 9.32
CA PHE A 266 -3.37 -3.78 10.08
C PHE A 266 -1.99 -4.06 9.48
N HIS A 267 -1.90 -4.54 8.23
CA HIS A 267 -0.62 -4.82 7.57
C HIS A 267 0.32 -3.60 7.59
N ARG A 268 -0.16 -2.40 7.26
CA ARG A 268 0.64 -1.16 7.32
C ARG A 268 1.12 -0.85 8.73
N SER A 269 0.25 -0.97 9.73
CA SER A 269 0.62 -0.72 11.13
C SER A 269 1.67 -1.72 11.64
N ARG A 270 1.57 -3.00 11.25
CA ARG A 270 2.59 -4.01 11.60
C ARG A 270 3.93 -3.69 10.93
N ARG A 271 3.93 -3.32 9.66
CA ARG A 271 5.13 -2.89 8.95
C ARG A 271 5.82 -1.71 9.64
N LEU A 272 5.05 -0.70 10.04
CA LEU A 272 5.57 0.46 10.78
C LEU A 272 6.12 0.08 12.15
N MET A 273 5.44 -0.81 12.89
CA MET A 273 5.95 -1.30 14.17
C MET A 273 7.25 -2.08 14.01
N GLN A 274 7.40 -2.88 12.95
CA GLN A 274 8.65 -3.57 12.63
C GLN A 274 9.77 -2.58 12.29
N ALA A 275 9.49 -1.59 11.46
CA ALA A 275 10.45 -0.55 11.09
C ALA A 275 10.88 0.33 12.28
N ALA A 276 10.00 0.52 13.27
CA ALA A 276 10.30 1.25 14.50
C ALA A 276 10.91 0.37 15.62
N SER A 277 11.13 -0.93 15.37
CA SER A 277 11.66 -1.86 16.37
C SER A 277 13.04 -1.43 16.84
N THR A 278 13.27 -1.52 18.15
CA THR A 278 14.58 -1.33 18.79
C THR A 278 15.32 -2.65 19.05
N LEU A 279 14.74 -3.76 18.58
CA LEU A 279 15.40 -5.07 18.70
C LEU A 279 16.62 -5.13 17.77
N PRO A 280 17.68 -5.86 18.17
CA PRO A 280 18.82 -6.11 17.29
C PRO A 280 18.36 -6.77 15.99
N GLN A 281 18.91 -6.33 14.88
CA GLN A 281 18.63 -6.95 13.58
C GLN A 281 19.11 -8.43 13.62
N PRO A 282 18.25 -9.39 13.22
CA PRO A 282 18.56 -10.83 13.36
C PRO A 282 19.86 -11.24 12.65
N TYR A 283 20.16 -10.63 11.50
CA TYR A 283 21.37 -10.91 10.72
C TYR A 283 22.66 -10.33 11.31
N LEU A 284 22.58 -9.45 12.32
CA LEU A 284 23.77 -8.96 13.04
C LEU A 284 24.24 -9.91 14.15
N SER A 285 23.40 -10.87 14.53
CA SER A 285 23.72 -11.87 15.56
C SER A 285 23.84 -13.27 14.96
N GLY A 286 24.95 -13.96 15.20
CA GLY A 286 25.15 -15.33 14.72
C GLY A 286 25.82 -15.44 13.33
N SER A 287 25.78 -16.63 12.72
CA SER A 287 26.24 -16.88 11.36
C SER A 287 25.14 -16.55 10.35
N LEU A 288 25.52 -15.88 9.26
CA LEU A 288 24.61 -15.62 8.16
C LEU A 288 24.20 -16.92 7.47
N LYS A 289 22.91 -17.06 7.18
CA LYS A 289 22.34 -18.20 6.46
C LYS A 289 21.74 -17.74 5.14
N GLU A 290 21.99 -18.48 4.09
CA GLU A 290 21.31 -18.30 2.82
C GLU A 290 19.89 -18.87 2.92
N PRO A 291 18.87 -18.21 2.33
CA PRO A 291 17.54 -18.79 2.15
C PRO A 291 17.60 -20.08 1.32
N ASP A 292 16.57 -20.92 1.45
CA ASP A 292 16.48 -22.18 0.70
C ASP A 292 16.35 -21.98 -0.81
N TYR A 293 15.80 -20.84 -1.21
CA TYR A 293 15.66 -20.42 -2.61
C TYR A 293 15.92 -18.92 -2.73
N VAL A 294 16.67 -18.55 -3.76
CA VAL A 294 16.91 -17.15 -4.16
C VAL A 294 16.77 -17.04 -5.67
N GLU A 295 16.01 -16.06 -6.14
CA GLU A 295 15.93 -15.70 -7.55
C GLU A 295 17.31 -15.29 -8.05
N GLN A 296 17.70 -15.75 -9.24
CA GLN A 296 19.00 -15.37 -9.81
C GLN A 296 18.96 -13.90 -10.25
N PRO A 297 20.03 -13.13 -10.02
CA PRO A 297 20.08 -11.74 -10.42
C PRO A 297 20.11 -11.61 -11.94
N ARG A 298 19.50 -10.55 -12.47
CA ARG A 298 19.54 -10.18 -13.89
C ARG A 298 20.93 -9.71 -14.31
N VAL A 299 21.65 -9.03 -13.41
CA VAL A 299 23.09 -8.75 -13.54
C VAL A 299 23.84 -9.88 -12.85
N PRO A 300 24.47 -10.80 -13.57
CA PRO A 300 25.12 -11.97 -12.98
C PRO A 300 26.20 -11.60 -11.97
N ALA A 301 26.34 -12.39 -10.91
CA ALA A 301 27.48 -12.31 -10.01
C ALA A 301 28.79 -12.53 -10.77
N ALA A 302 29.87 -11.86 -10.34
CA ALA A 302 31.19 -11.97 -10.97
C ALA A 302 31.92 -13.27 -10.58
N GLY A 303 31.53 -13.88 -9.44
CA GLY A 303 32.15 -15.13 -8.98
C GLY A 303 31.46 -15.68 -7.72
N PRO A 304 32.06 -16.68 -7.06
CA PRO A 304 31.42 -17.38 -5.96
C PRO A 304 31.18 -16.52 -4.72
N HIS A 305 32.00 -15.49 -4.46
CA HIS A 305 31.84 -14.63 -3.31
C HIS A 305 30.68 -13.63 -3.54
N THR A 306 30.60 -13.01 -4.69
CA THR A 306 29.49 -12.12 -5.05
C THR A 306 28.18 -12.91 -5.19
N GLN A 307 28.21 -14.16 -5.73
CA GLN A 307 27.04 -15.03 -5.72
C GLN A 307 26.53 -15.31 -4.29
N ARG A 308 27.47 -15.54 -3.35
CA ARG A 308 27.10 -15.70 -1.94
C ARG A 308 26.49 -14.43 -1.35
N LEU A 309 27.04 -13.24 -1.68
CA LEU A 309 26.44 -11.96 -1.24
C LEU A 309 25.01 -11.84 -1.74
N TRP A 310 24.76 -12.16 -3.02
CA TRP A 310 23.40 -12.14 -3.57
C TRP A 310 22.47 -13.11 -2.85
N ASN A 311 22.91 -14.34 -2.65
CA ASN A 311 22.10 -15.35 -1.95
C ASN A 311 21.73 -14.89 -0.54
N LEU A 312 22.66 -14.29 0.21
CA LEU A 312 22.41 -13.73 1.53
C LEU A 312 21.40 -12.57 1.53
N ALA A 313 21.31 -11.82 0.43
CA ALA A 313 20.38 -10.71 0.27
C ALA A 313 18.99 -11.12 -0.29
N GLY A 314 18.76 -12.40 -0.55
CA GLY A 314 17.53 -12.89 -1.20
C GLY A 314 16.25 -12.39 -0.56
N ASP A 315 16.15 -12.44 0.77
CA ASP A 315 14.97 -11.93 1.50
C ASP A 315 14.80 -10.41 1.34
N HIS A 316 15.90 -9.64 1.22
CA HIS A 316 15.85 -8.19 1.01
C HIS A 316 15.39 -7.87 -0.41
N TRP A 317 15.83 -8.64 -1.40
CA TRP A 317 15.37 -8.51 -2.79
C TRP A 317 13.85 -8.76 -2.90
N GLU A 318 13.35 -9.83 -2.28
CA GLU A 318 11.92 -10.10 -2.24
C GLU A 318 11.15 -8.98 -1.51
N ALA A 319 11.70 -8.48 -0.41
CA ALA A 319 11.10 -7.36 0.31
C ALA A 319 11.01 -6.09 -0.56
N ILE A 320 12.08 -5.73 -1.31
CA ILE A 320 12.07 -4.57 -2.22
C ILE A 320 10.97 -4.71 -3.27
N LYS A 321 10.87 -5.85 -3.96
CA LYS A 321 9.82 -6.10 -4.97
C LYS A 321 8.41 -5.99 -4.39
N ALA A 322 8.25 -6.35 -3.12
CA ALA A 322 6.96 -6.31 -2.43
C ALA A 322 6.54 -4.92 -1.96
N LEU A 323 7.45 -3.94 -1.91
CA LEU A 323 7.14 -2.59 -1.42
C LEU A 323 6.04 -1.92 -2.25
N PRO A 324 5.05 -1.28 -1.60
CA PRO A 324 4.03 -0.48 -2.30
C PRO A 324 4.64 0.59 -3.20
N PHE A 325 5.70 1.27 -2.74
CA PHE A 325 6.45 2.26 -3.51
C PHE A 325 6.94 1.70 -4.86
N ILE A 326 7.61 0.55 -4.86
CA ILE A 326 8.16 -0.09 -6.06
C ILE A 326 7.04 -0.51 -7.01
N ARG A 327 5.97 -1.10 -6.49
CA ARG A 327 4.80 -1.50 -7.30
C ARG A 327 4.09 -0.28 -7.92
N ALA A 328 3.87 0.76 -7.13
CA ALA A 328 3.23 1.98 -7.61
C ALA A 328 4.10 2.73 -8.62
N LEU A 329 5.43 2.72 -8.43
CA LEU A 329 6.39 3.26 -9.39
C LEU A 329 6.30 2.50 -10.73
N GLY A 330 6.30 1.16 -10.71
CA GLY A 330 6.20 0.34 -11.92
C GLY A 330 4.87 0.53 -12.67
N THR A 331 3.76 0.64 -11.96
CA THR A 331 2.43 0.84 -12.58
C THR A 331 2.14 2.30 -12.95
N GLY A 332 3.01 3.25 -12.64
CA GLY A 332 2.77 4.68 -12.84
C GLY A 332 1.74 5.30 -11.87
N ALA A 333 1.28 4.53 -10.88
CA ALA A 333 0.29 4.96 -9.89
C ALA A 333 0.90 5.67 -8.66
N LEU A 334 2.23 5.78 -8.59
CA LEU A 334 2.90 6.45 -7.47
C LEU A 334 2.50 7.93 -7.43
N GLU A 335 2.19 8.44 -6.24
CA GLU A 335 1.89 9.87 -6.08
C GLU A 335 3.14 10.72 -6.29
N LYS A 336 2.98 11.86 -6.99
CA LYS A 336 4.09 12.77 -7.32
C LYS A 336 4.82 13.27 -6.07
N ASP A 337 4.10 13.54 -4.99
CA ASP A 337 4.68 14.01 -3.73
C ASP A 337 5.53 12.93 -3.05
N ALA A 338 5.14 11.65 -3.15
CA ALA A 338 5.92 10.53 -2.67
C ALA A 338 7.21 10.37 -3.47
N PHE A 339 7.13 10.47 -4.80
CA PHE A 339 8.29 10.43 -5.67
C PHE A 339 9.22 11.63 -5.47
N SER A 340 8.68 12.85 -5.35
CA SER A 340 9.47 14.06 -5.08
C SER A 340 10.22 13.97 -3.74
N PHE A 341 9.57 13.44 -2.71
CA PHE A 341 10.26 13.21 -1.43
C PHE A 341 11.38 12.16 -1.57
N TYR A 342 11.11 11.05 -2.28
CA TYR A 342 12.13 10.04 -2.54
C TYR A 342 13.36 10.67 -3.21
N LEU A 343 13.17 11.44 -4.28
CA LEU A 343 14.27 12.14 -4.97
C LEU A 343 14.99 13.16 -4.09
N ASP A 344 14.27 13.87 -3.21
CA ASP A 344 14.87 14.82 -2.27
C ASP A 344 15.78 14.11 -1.25
N GLN A 345 15.39 12.92 -0.79
CA GLN A 345 16.22 12.06 0.07
C GLN A 345 17.39 11.43 -0.71
N ASP A 346 17.15 11.04 -1.95
CA ASP A 346 18.15 10.45 -2.84
C ASP A 346 19.29 11.43 -3.17
N ALA A 347 18.98 12.71 -3.45
CA ALA A 347 19.98 13.74 -3.67
C ALA A 347 20.92 13.93 -2.45
N GLN A 348 20.38 13.79 -1.24
CA GLN A 348 21.17 13.88 0.00
C GLN A 348 22.02 12.62 0.21
N TYR A 349 21.42 11.45 -0.09
CA TYR A 349 22.11 10.17 -0.06
C TYR A 349 23.32 10.16 -1.01
N LEU A 350 23.14 10.54 -2.27
CA LEU A 350 24.19 10.55 -3.29
C LEU A 350 25.35 11.50 -2.97
N ASN A 351 25.05 12.64 -2.34
CA ASN A 351 26.10 13.53 -1.84
C ASN A 351 26.98 12.85 -0.77
N ALA A 352 26.40 12.01 0.11
CA ALA A 352 27.16 11.26 1.09
C ALA A 352 27.85 10.05 0.46
N TYR A 353 27.17 9.36 -0.45
CA TYR A 353 27.67 8.18 -1.18
C TYR A 353 28.91 8.52 -2.01
N SER A 354 28.93 9.68 -2.70
CA SER A 354 30.10 10.17 -3.43
C SER A 354 31.35 10.26 -2.56
N LYS A 355 31.19 10.67 -1.28
CA LYS A 355 32.30 10.75 -0.31
C LYS A 355 32.78 9.36 0.11
N ALA A 356 31.86 8.39 0.24
CA ALA A 356 32.20 7.01 0.53
C ALA A 356 32.99 6.38 -0.62
N LEU A 357 32.56 6.58 -1.88
CA LEU A 357 33.27 6.13 -3.08
C LEU A 357 34.65 6.80 -3.23
N ALA A 358 34.73 8.10 -3.03
CA ALA A 358 36.01 8.83 -3.04
C ALA A 358 36.98 8.25 -1.98
N ARG A 359 36.48 7.82 -0.82
CA ARG A 359 37.29 7.18 0.21
C ARG A 359 37.81 5.81 -0.24
N LEU A 360 36.95 5.00 -0.91
CA LEU A 360 37.38 3.74 -1.50
C LEU A 360 38.45 3.94 -2.60
N ALA A 361 38.32 4.98 -3.42
CA ALA A 361 39.34 5.34 -4.40
C ALA A 361 40.73 5.59 -3.75
N ILE A 362 40.76 6.23 -2.57
CA ILE A 362 42.01 6.44 -1.82
C ILE A 362 42.59 5.12 -1.29
N GLN A 363 41.74 4.15 -0.94
CA GLN A 363 42.14 2.89 -0.32
C GLN A 363 42.40 1.78 -1.36
N ALA A 364 41.94 1.94 -2.60
CA ALA A 364 42.03 0.94 -3.65
C ALA A 364 43.48 0.53 -3.92
N PRO A 365 43.77 -0.77 -3.92
CA PRO A 365 45.13 -1.28 -4.12
C PRO A 365 45.65 -1.13 -5.57
N GLU A 366 44.73 -1.08 -6.56
CA GLU A 366 45.08 -1.02 -7.98
C GLU A 366 44.55 0.26 -8.63
N ALA A 367 45.30 0.80 -9.61
CA ALA A 367 44.92 2.07 -10.28
C ALA A 367 43.57 1.98 -11.02
N THR A 368 43.24 0.82 -11.57
CA THR A 368 41.95 0.57 -12.24
C THR A 368 40.78 0.66 -11.27
N GLN A 369 40.92 0.09 -10.09
CA GLN A 369 39.92 0.15 -9.02
C GLN A 369 39.81 1.59 -8.45
N GLN A 370 40.96 2.27 -8.28
CA GLN A 370 41.00 3.67 -7.87
C GLN A 370 40.22 4.57 -8.84
N LEU A 371 40.42 4.36 -10.14
CA LEU A 371 39.75 5.14 -11.19
C LEU A 371 38.24 4.87 -11.16
N HIS A 372 37.82 3.61 -11.08
CA HIS A 372 36.43 3.21 -11.01
C HIS A 372 35.66 3.88 -9.85
N TRP A 373 36.21 3.83 -8.64
CA TRP A 373 35.56 4.49 -7.49
C TRP A 373 35.57 6.02 -7.59
N ALA A 374 36.60 6.61 -8.21
CA ALA A 374 36.66 8.05 -8.43
C ALA A 374 35.63 8.50 -9.48
N GLU A 375 35.46 7.76 -10.55
CA GLU A 375 34.44 7.98 -11.58
C GLU A 375 33.03 7.84 -10.97
N GLY A 376 32.77 6.80 -10.21
CA GLY A 376 31.49 6.61 -9.50
C GLY A 376 31.19 7.78 -8.54
N ALA A 377 32.21 8.29 -7.82
CA ALA A 377 32.04 9.46 -6.96
C ALA A 377 31.70 10.73 -7.76
N HIS A 378 32.27 10.90 -8.96
CA HIS A 378 31.96 11.99 -9.87
C HIS A 378 30.52 11.87 -10.39
N ASP A 379 30.11 10.70 -10.81
CA ASP A 379 28.81 10.46 -11.44
C ASP A 379 27.64 10.73 -10.48
N CYS A 380 27.79 10.35 -9.20
CA CYS A 380 26.82 10.73 -8.15
C CYS A 380 26.58 12.23 -8.05
N LEU A 381 27.57 13.06 -8.36
CA LEU A 381 27.47 14.53 -8.25
C LEU A 381 27.09 15.21 -9.56
N ALA A 382 27.41 14.62 -10.71
CA ALA A 382 27.26 15.23 -12.02
C ALA A 382 26.05 14.71 -12.80
N VAL A 383 25.89 13.39 -12.92
CA VAL A 383 24.87 12.75 -13.77
C VAL A 383 23.50 12.80 -13.09
N GLU A 384 23.44 12.39 -11.83
CA GLU A 384 22.17 12.30 -11.10
C GLU A 384 21.62 13.69 -10.72
N ALA A 385 22.49 14.70 -10.61
CA ALA A 385 22.05 16.09 -10.44
C ALA A 385 21.18 16.59 -11.60
N ASP A 386 21.27 16.02 -12.80
CA ASP A 386 20.43 16.39 -13.95
C ASP A 386 19.02 15.83 -13.83
N LEU A 387 18.88 14.58 -13.39
CA LEU A 387 17.58 13.97 -13.08
C LEU A 387 16.86 14.77 -11.98
N HIS A 388 17.56 15.04 -10.88
CA HIS A 388 17.00 15.79 -9.76
C HIS A 388 16.57 17.20 -10.15
N ARG A 389 17.33 17.91 -11.01
CA ARG A 389 16.95 19.24 -11.48
C ARG A 389 15.67 19.26 -12.29
N GLY A 390 15.37 18.18 -13.02
CA GLY A 390 14.13 18.04 -13.78
C GLY A 390 12.89 17.92 -12.88
N TRP A 391 13.02 17.28 -11.74
CA TRP A 391 11.92 17.01 -10.82
C TRP A 391 11.87 17.94 -9.61
N LEU A 392 13.02 18.35 -9.07
CA LEU A 392 13.14 19.19 -7.88
C LEU A 392 13.41 20.65 -8.29
N ALA A 393 12.44 21.29 -8.96
CA ALA A 393 12.57 22.67 -9.43
C ALA A 393 12.94 23.67 -8.33
N SER A 394 12.66 23.37 -7.06
CA SER A 394 12.99 24.18 -5.86
C SER A 394 14.28 23.74 -5.16
N GLY A 395 15.01 22.75 -5.71
CA GLY A 395 16.15 22.10 -5.02
C GLY A 395 15.72 21.23 -3.84
N ILE A 396 16.69 20.81 -3.01
CA ILE A 396 16.43 20.02 -1.79
C ILE A 396 15.57 20.85 -0.83
N THR A 397 14.41 20.32 -0.45
CA THR A 397 13.41 21.03 0.35
C THR A 397 13.28 20.53 1.78
N THR A 398 13.72 19.29 2.05
CA THR A 398 13.61 18.66 3.38
C THR A 398 14.99 18.34 3.96
N ALA A 399 15.07 18.17 5.28
CA ALA A 399 16.27 17.60 5.92
C ALA A 399 16.34 16.09 5.65
N ALA A 400 17.54 15.51 5.78
CA ALA A 400 17.70 14.06 5.72
C ALA A 400 16.82 13.37 6.76
N SER A 401 16.05 12.38 6.33
CA SER A 401 15.24 11.55 7.20
C SER A 401 16.13 10.70 8.14
N ARG A 402 15.53 10.06 9.14
CA ARG A 402 16.26 9.12 9.99
C ARG A 402 16.80 7.93 9.19
N VAL A 403 16.07 7.49 8.17
CA VAL A 403 16.48 6.41 7.28
C VAL A 403 17.67 6.83 6.44
N THR A 404 17.57 7.97 5.76
CA THR A 404 18.68 8.52 4.96
C THR A 404 19.92 8.77 5.80
N SER A 405 19.78 9.40 6.99
CA SER A 405 20.91 9.63 7.92
C SER A 405 21.55 8.31 8.38
N ALA A 406 20.76 7.31 8.78
CA ALA A 406 21.30 6.04 9.24
C ALA A 406 22.08 5.31 8.13
N TYR A 407 21.58 5.32 6.90
CA TYR A 407 22.25 4.69 5.78
C TYR A 407 23.55 5.43 5.40
N THR A 408 23.51 6.73 5.27
CA THR A 408 24.69 7.53 4.93
C THR A 408 25.77 7.45 6.00
N ASP A 409 25.41 7.50 7.28
CA ASP A 409 26.35 7.34 8.40
C ASP A 409 26.97 5.94 8.39
N PHE A 410 26.20 4.89 8.08
CA PHE A 410 26.70 3.54 7.93
C PHE A 410 27.74 3.43 6.81
N LEU A 411 27.47 3.99 5.63
CA LEU A 411 28.39 3.96 4.48
C LEU A 411 29.69 4.73 4.76
N ILE A 412 29.57 5.95 5.30
CA ILE A 412 30.71 6.76 5.68
C ILE A 412 31.56 6.03 6.72
N ARG A 413 30.94 5.47 7.79
CA ARG A 413 31.65 4.70 8.79
C ARG A 413 32.36 3.51 8.16
N SER A 414 31.68 2.70 7.34
CA SER A 414 32.22 1.48 6.77
C SER A 414 33.42 1.74 5.84
N THR A 415 33.40 2.84 5.08
CA THR A 415 34.50 3.20 4.20
C THR A 415 35.66 3.94 4.88
N HIS A 416 35.44 4.51 6.08
CA HIS A 416 36.50 5.25 6.82
C HIS A 416 37.18 4.43 7.91
N THR A 417 36.46 3.53 8.56
CA THR A 417 36.95 2.84 9.78
C THR A 417 37.21 1.35 9.56
N ASP A 418 36.67 0.77 8.49
CA ASP A 418 36.83 -0.63 8.17
C ASP A 418 37.90 -0.85 7.06
N ASP A 419 38.24 -2.13 6.81
CA ASP A 419 39.14 -2.49 5.73
C ASP A 419 38.51 -2.21 4.36
N TYR A 420 39.32 -1.98 3.32
CA TYR A 420 38.86 -1.73 1.96
C TYR A 420 37.80 -2.75 1.50
N VAL A 421 38.04 -4.05 1.74
CA VAL A 421 37.13 -5.15 1.37
C VAL A 421 35.73 -4.96 1.98
N VAL A 422 35.67 -4.56 3.25
CA VAL A 422 34.41 -4.32 3.98
C VAL A 422 33.69 -3.08 3.45
N GLY A 423 34.46 -2.02 3.19
CA GLY A 423 33.92 -0.77 2.60
C GLY A 423 33.37 -1.01 1.17
N ALA A 424 34.10 -1.73 0.35
CA ALA A 424 33.69 -2.07 -1.02
C ALA A 424 32.40 -2.94 -1.03
N ALA A 425 32.29 -3.92 -0.13
CA ALA A 425 31.07 -4.70 0.03
C ALA A 425 29.90 -3.86 0.54
N ALA A 426 30.15 -2.88 1.41
CA ALA A 426 29.09 -2.01 1.97
C ALA A 426 28.45 -1.08 0.91
N VAL A 427 29.20 -0.63 -0.08
CA VAL A 427 28.67 0.22 -1.14
C VAL A 427 28.02 -0.54 -2.30
N LEU A 428 28.27 -1.84 -2.43
CA LEU A 428 27.80 -2.63 -3.56
C LEU A 428 26.27 -2.73 -3.70
N PRO A 429 25.45 -2.80 -2.63
CA PRO A 429 23.99 -2.86 -2.76
C PRO A 429 23.39 -1.68 -3.54
N CYS A 430 23.89 -0.47 -3.38
CA CYS A 430 23.45 0.71 -4.12
C CYS A 430 23.65 0.55 -5.64
N TYR A 431 24.71 -0.11 -6.08
CA TYR A 431 24.89 -0.45 -7.48
C TYR A 431 24.00 -1.61 -7.91
N TRP A 432 24.10 -2.74 -7.22
CA TRP A 432 23.52 -3.99 -7.69
C TRP A 432 21.99 -4.07 -7.50
N LEU A 433 21.47 -3.73 -6.31
CA LEU A 433 20.03 -3.76 -6.08
C LEU A 433 19.30 -2.69 -6.90
N TYR A 434 19.91 -1.50 -7.12
CA TYR A 434 19.33 -0.49 -8.01
C TYR A 434 19.28 -0.96 -9.47
N ALA A 435 20.33 -1.65 -9.97
CA ALA A 435 20.30 -2.26 -11.29
C ALA A 435 19.18 -3.29 -11.40
N GLU A 436 19.03 -4.15 -10.40
CA GLU A 436 17.97 -5.16 -10.38
C GLU A 436 16.58 -4.52 -10.34
N VAL A 437 16.38 -3.45 -9.56
CA VAL A 437 15.12 -2.68 -9.53
C VAL A 437 14.87 -2.04 -10.90
N GLY A 438 15.88 -1.40 -11.50
CA GLY A 438 15.78 -0.81 -12.82
C GLY A 438 15.40 -1.81 -13.91
N LEU A 439 16.04 -2.97 -13.93
CA LEU A 439 15.75 -4.05 -14.86
C LEU A 439 14.39 -4.73 -14.60
N TYR A 440 13.99 -4.86 -13.34
CA TYR A 440 12.66 -5.36 -12.96
C TYR A 440 11.56 -4.43 -13.43
N LEU A 441 11.73 -3.13 -13.24
CA LEU A 441 10.75 -2.11 -13.61
C LEU A 441 10.76 -1.76 -15.11
N ALA A 442 11.84 -2.05 -15.83
CA ALA A 442 11.92 -1.82 -17.30
C ALA A 442 10.81 -2.55 -18.08
N GLU A 443 10.26 -3.64 -17.52
CA GLU A 443 9.12 -4.36 -18.12
C GLU A 443 7.83 -3.53 -18.16
N PHE A 444 7.72 -2.51 -17.30
CA PHE A 444 6.57 -1.62 -17.20
C PHE A 444 6.79 -0.28 -17.89
N ASP A 445 8.02 -0.01 -18.36
CA ASP A 445 8.39 1.30 -18.91
C ASP A 445 7.83 1.52 -20.33
N SER A 446 7.44 2.75 -20.59
CA SER A 446 7.05 3.25 -21.92
C SER A 446 7.35 4.76 -22.01
N PRO A 447 7.45 5.33 -23.22
CA PRO A 447 7.65 6.78 -23.37
C PRO A 447 6.60 7.66 -22.69
N GLU A 448 5.39 7.13 -22.49
CA GLU A 448 4.28 7.80 -21.83
C GLU A 448 4.25 7.56 -20.33
N HIS A 449 5.13 6.72 -19.81
CA HIS A 449 5.15 6.39 -18.37
C HIS A 449 5.54 7.62 -17.53
N PRO A 450 4.79 7.97 -16.45
CA PRO A 450 5.04 9.19 -15.68
C PRO A 450 6.47 9.32 -15.14
N TYR A 451 7.13 8.18 -14.90
CA TYR A 451 8.47 8.08 -14.31
C TYR A 451 9.51 7.52 -15.29
N HIS A 452 9.24 7.60 -16.59
CA HIS A 452 10.12 7.10 -17.66
C HIS A 452 11.59 7.53 -17.51
N SER A 453 11.85 8.79 -17.14
CA SER A 453 13.21 9.31 -16.97
C SER A 453 14.01 8.58 -15.88
N TRP A 454 13.35 8.15 -14.81
CA TRP A 454 13.97 7.37 -13.74
C TRP A 454 14.16 5.90 -14.16
N LEU A 455 13.11 5.29 -14.73
CA LEU A 455 13.13 3.88 -15.15
C LEU A 455 14.19 3.61 -16.21
N SER A 456 14.32 4.50 -17.19
CA SER A 456 15.29 4.37 -18.28
C SER A 456 16.74 4.57 -17.83
N MET A 457 16.99 5.32 -16.75
CA MET A 457 18.34 5.61 -16.25
C MET A 457 18.96 4.36 -15.60
N TYR A 458 18.28 3.73 -14.65
CA TYR A 458 18.81 2.59 -13.88
C TYR A 458 18.80 1.27 -14.64
N GLY A 459 18.11 1.17 -15.77
CA GLY A 459 18.20 0.07 -16.73
C GLY A 459 19.19 0.32 -17.89
N GLY A 460 19.87 1.47 -17.93
CA GLY A 460 20.77 1.87 -19.01
C GLY A 460 22.11 1.11 -18.99
N GLU A 461 22.66 0.83 -20.19
CA GLU A 461 23.88 0.00 -20.34
C GLU A 461 25.10 0.63 -19.66
N ASP A 462 25.21 1.97 -19.62
CA ASP A 462 26.31 2.65 -18.93
C ASP A 462 26.30 2.37 -17.43
N PHE A 463 25.13 2.45 -16.79
CA PHE A 463 24.98 2.10 -15.38
C PHE A 463 25.28 0.62 -15.12
N LEU A 464 24.76 -0.27 -15.96
CA LEU A 464 24.99 -1.72 -15.84
C LEU A 464 26.48 -2.09 -16.01
N ASN A 465 27.24 -1.38 -16.83
CA ASN A 465 28.68 -1.57 -16.96
C ASN A 465 29.41 -1.17 -15.66
N GLY A 466 29.00 -0.08 -15.01
CA GLY A 466 29.52 0.31 -13.70
C GLY A 466 29.24 -0.74 -12.63
N VAL A 467 28.02 -1.34 -12.65
CA VAL A 467 27.66 -2.44 -11.73
C VAL A 467 28.54 -3.67 -11.93
N ARG A 468 28.73 -4.11 -13.19
CA ARG A 468 29.61 -5.27 -13.51
C ARG A 468 31.04 -5.04 -13.03
N ALA A 469 31.60 -3.85 -13.29
CA ALA A 469 32.93 -3.50 -12.81
C ALA A 469 33.03 -3.47 -11.27
N SER A 470 32.00 -2.97 -10.58
CA SER A 470 31.93 -3.02 -9.11
C SER A 470 31.89 -4.46 -8.59
N LEU A 471 31.14 -5.34 -9.26
CA LEU A 471 31.06 -6.77 -8.92
C LEU A 471 32.42 -7.45 -9.08
N ASP A 472 33.15 -7.20 -10.19
CA ASP A 472 34.48 -7.74 -10.42
C ASP A 472 35.48 -7.31 -9.34
N ILE A 473 35.45 -6.02 -8.98
CA ILE A 473 36.33 -5.45 -7.93
C ILE A 473 36.02 -6.09 -6.57
N VAL A 474 34.76 -6.23 -6.21
CA VAL A 474 34.37 -6.83 -4.92
C VAL A 474 34.68 -8.32 -4.88
N GLU A 475 34.49 -9.06 -5.99
CA GLU A 475 34.87 -10.47 -6.09
C GLU A 475 36.36 -10.66 -5.86
N GLU A 476 37.21 -9.85 -6.55
CA GLU A 476 38.65 -9.88 -6.38
C GLU A 476 39.07 -9.58 -4.94
N ALA A 477 38.50 -8.53 -4.36
CA ALA A 477 38.78 -8.10 -2.98
C ALA A 477 38.41 -9.19 -1.95
N LEU A 478 37.26 -9.85 -2.12
CA LEU A 478 36.80 -10.96 -1.25
C LEU A 478 37.65 -12.21 -1.44
N SER A 479 38.09 -12.51 -2.68
CA SER A 479 38.95 -13.65 -2.98
C SER A 479 40.31 -13.55 -2.28
N GLY A 480 40.85 -12.34 -2.17
CA GLY A 480 42.13 -12.06 -1.48
C GLY A 480 42.04 -11.96 0.05
N ALA A 481 40.82 -11.86 0.59
CA ALA A 481 40.63 -11.63 2.01
C ALA A 481 40.65 -12.91 2.86
N ASP A 482 41.00 -12.79 4.14
CA ASP A 482 40.82 -13.88 5.13
C ASP A 482 39.34 -14.09 5.49
N GLU A 483 39.05 -15.24 6.08
CA GLU A 483 37.68 -15.64 6.44
C GLU A 483 37.00 -14.63 7.38
N ARG A 484 37.71 -14.06 8.33
CA ARG A 484 37.16 -13.06 9.27
C ARG A 484 36.77 -11.76 8.55
N THR A 485 37.60 -11.33 7.61
CA THR A 485 37.35 -10.14 6.80
C THR A 485 36.18 -10.38 5.84
N ARG A 486 36.09 -11.57 5.20
CA ARG A 486 34.91 -11.95 4.40
C ARG A 486 33.61 -11.91 5.19
N GLN A 487 33.56 -12.48 6.37
CA GLN A 487 32.37 -12.45 7.23
C GLN A 487 31.97 -11.02 7.65
N ARG A 488 32.92 -10.12 7.85
CA ARG A 488 32.63 -8.70 8.10
C ARG A 488 32.07 -8.03 6.86
N ALA A 489 32.61 -8.34 5.69
CA ALA A 489 32.14 -7.83 4.41
C ALA A 489 30.71 -8.31 4.08
N GLU A 490 30.43 -9.60 4.29
CA GLU A 490 29.08 -10.16 4.16
C GLU A 490 28.07 -9.43 5.07
N ARG A 491 28.43 -9.19 6.34
CA ARG A 491 27.57 -8.43 7.27
C ARG A 491 27.38 -6.99 6.82
N ALA A 492 28.41 -6.35 6.31
CA ALA A 492 28.31 -4.98 5.81
C ALA A 492 27.40 -4.91 4.58
N TYR A 493 27.53 -5.86 3.65
CA TYR A 493 26.67 -5.98 2.47
C TYR A 493 25.19 -6.16 2.87
N ILE A 494 24.88 -7.10 3.77
CA ILE A 494 23.51 -7.35 4.23
C ILE A 494 22.94 -6.17 5.00
N THR A 495 23.77 -5.47 5.79
CA THR A 495 23.32 -4.26 6.49
C THR A 495 22.97 -3.16 5.48
N ALA A 496 23.77 -2.96 4.44
CA ALA A 496 23.45 -2.02 3.37
C ALA A 496 22.21 -2.44 2.58
N SER A 497 22.03 -3.73 2.27
CA SER A 497 20.83 -4.25 1.61
C SER A 497 19.55 -3.99 2.43
N HIS A 498 19.63 -4.08 3.75
CA HIS A 498 18.51 -3.69 4.62
C HIS A 498 18.23 -2.18 4.54
N HIS A 499 19.27 -1.36 4.52
CA HIS A 499 19.09 0.09 4.33
C HIS A 499 18.48 0.44 2.99
N GLU A 500 18.72 -0.36 1.91
CA GLU A 500 18.04 -0.17 0.62
C GLU A 500 16.54 -0.41 0.72
N VAL A 501 16.12 -1.50 1.42
CA VAL A 501 14.69 -1.76 1.69
C VAL A 501 14.07 -0.55 2.40
N ASP A 502 14.70 -0.09 3.48
CA ASP A 502 14.21 1.05 4.26
C ASP A 502 14.18 2.34 3.43
N PHE A 503 15.18 2.52 2.54
CA PHE A 503 15.30 3.71 1.71
C PHE A 503 14.18 3.81 0.68
N PHE A 504 13.85 2.74 -0.02
CA PHE A 504 12.69 2.69 -0.91
C PHE A 504 11.36 2.82 -0.16
N ASP A 505 11.26 2.23 1.04
CA ASP A 505 10.02 2.22 1.83
C ASP A 505 9.72 3.55 2.53
N GLN A 506 10.73 4.42 2.75
CA GLN A 506 10.56 5.63 3.56
C GLN A 506 9.54 6.63 3.00
N ALA A 507 9.34 6.65 1.67
CA ALA A 507 8.37 7.54 1.04
C ALA A 507 6.93 7.19 1.44
N ASP A 508 6.63 5.91 1.65
CA ASP A 508 5.32 5.41 2.09
C ASP A 508 5.12 5.49 3.61
N ARG A 509 6.16 5.80 4.37
CA ARG A 509 6.09 5.96 5.84
C ARG A 509 5.74 7.38 6.27
N ARG A 510 5.54 8.29 5.32
CA ARG A 510 5.08 9.65 5.59
C ARG A 510 3.58 9.63 5.83
N PHE A 511 3.15 10.09 6.98
CA PHE A 511 1.75 10.23 7.36
C PHE A 511 1.43 11.65 7.81
#